data_4fb798018772edacb7967be7ef6fa080
#
_entry.id   4fb798018772edacb7967be7ef6fa080
#
_cell.length_a   1.000
_cell.length_b   1.000
_cell.length_c   1.000
_cell.angle_alpha   90.00
_cell.angle_beta   90.00
_cell.angle_gamma   90.00
#
_symmetry.space_group_name_H-M   'P 1'
#
loop_
_entity.id
_entity.type
_entity.pdbx_description
1 polymer ?
#
loop_
_entity_poly.entity_id
_entity_poly.type
_entity_poly.pdbx_seq_one_letter_code
_entity_poly.pdbx_strand_id
1 'polypeptide(L)'
;DKAGSTGFKGERIAPAPQKNTTNAGADCNFPDSGPSHAYGQRFPSPMTPAEYNHAVDQHADGIYRFALKHLRDEDLAKDVVQESFARLWTRVDQVEAVKAKSYLFTTAHHVMVDEVRKGGRSTRMEDHHDHLRTTSQDQPDLKEVLDAALATLPAIQRSVVLLRDLEGYTYEEIAELTGLNLPQVKVYIYRGRTALKEYIGQLDLVL
;
A
#
# COMPACT_ATOMS: atom_id res chain seq x y z
N ASP A 1 25.29 15.49 15.35
CA ASP A 1 24.28 15.92 14.38
C ASP A 1 24.33 15.04 13.15
N LYS A 2 23.73 13.90 13.18
CA LYS A 2 23.46 13.09 11.97
C LYS A 2 22.11 12.42 12.15
N ALA A 3 21.11 13.00 11.47
CA ALA A 3 19.84 12.35 11.24
C ALA A 3 20.09 11.02 10.52
N GLY A 4 19.90 9.91 11.24
CA GLY A 4 20.02 8.58 10.69
C GLY A 4 18.78 8.28 9.83
N SER A 5 18.90 8.52 8.54
CA SER A 5 18.00 7.95 7.56
C SER A 5 18.25 6.45 7.53
N THR A 6 17.50 5.68 8.29
CA THR A 6 17.41 4.22 8.11
C THR A 6 16.56 3.94 6.88
N GLY A 7 17.14 4.21 5.71
CA GLY A 7 16.59 3.73 4.45
C GLY A 7 16.59 2.21 4.47
N PHE A 8 15.46 1.62 4.20
CA PHE A 8 15.31 0.19 3.94
C PHE A 8 16.26 -0.17 2.77
N LYS A 9 17.46 -0.66 3.10
CA LYS A 9 18.32 -1.30 2.12
C LYS A 9 17.70 -2.65 1.83
N GLY A 10 16.94 -2.68 0.74
CA GLY A 10 16.34 -3.89 0.25
C GLY A 10 17.39 -4.98 0.11
N GLU A 11 17.29 -6.03 0.90
CA GLU A 11 17.85 -7.31 0.55
C GLU A 11 17.36 -7.62 -0.85
N ARG A 12 18.29 -7.86 -1.76
CA ARG A 12 17.98 -8.15 -3.16
C ARG A 12 17.11 -9.39 -3.17
N ILE A 13 15.82 -9.18 -3.46
CA ILE A 13 14.91 -10.27 -3.75
C ILE A 13 15.55 -11.06 -4.89
N ALA A 14 15.72 -12.37 -4.71
CA ALA A 14 16.38 -13.26 -5.64
C ALA A 14 15.84 -13.04 -7.07
N PRO A 15 16.69 -13.12 -8.10
CA PRO A 15 16.25 -12.92 -9.47
C PRO A 15 15.17 -13.97 -9.81
N ALA A 16 14.09 -13.48 -10.39
CA ALA A 16 12.96 -14.30 -10.82
C ALA A 16 13.43 -15.44 -11.74
N PRO A 17 12.81 -16.63 -11.66
CA PRO A 17 13.14 -17.74 -12.52
C PRO A 17 12.90 -17.37 -13.99
N GLN A 18 13.93 -17.47 -14.81
CA GLN A 18 13.85 -17.25 -16.24
C GLN A 18 12.95 -18.31 -16.87
N LYS A 19 11.86 -17.87 -17.50
CA LYS A 19 11.04 -18.76 -18.34
C LYS A 19 11.82 -19.06 -19.62
N ASN A 20 12.31 -20.30 -19.77
CA ASN A 20 12.87 -20.78 -21.02
C ASN A 20 11.78 -20.84 -22.09
N THR A 21 11.81 -19.90 -23.02
CA THR A 21 11.03 -19.99 -24.27
C THR A 21 11.88 -20.62 -25.35
N THR A 22 11.91 -21.98 -25.38
CA THR A 22 12.23 -22.70 -26.60
C THR A 22 10.96 -22.75 -27.43
N ASN A 23 10.83 -21.91 -28.42
CA ASN A 23 9.84 -22.11 -29.48
C ASN A 23 10.53 -22.23 -30.81
N ALA A 24 10.48 -23.42 -31.35
CA ALA A 24 10.94 -23.80 -32.66
C ALA A 24 9.95 -23.31 -33.73
N GLY A 25 10.49 -22.92 -34.86
CA GLY A 25 9.88 -22.25 -35.97
C GLY A 25 8.57 -22.81 -36.52
N ALA A 26 7.82 -21.88 -37.08
CA ALA A 26 6.93 -22.12 -38.22
C ALA A 26 6.82 -20.81 -38.99
N ASP A 27 7.44 -20.84 -40.19
CA ASP A 27 7.24 -19.84 -41.25
C ASP A 27 5.77 -19.82 -41.66
N CYS A 28 5.09 -18.72 -41.43
CA CYS A 28 3.82 -18.41 -42.07
C CYS A 28 3.91 -17.05 -42.74
N ASN A 29 4.16 -17.12 -44.02
CA ASN A 29 4.10 -16.03 -44.98
C ASN A 29 2.64 -15.55 -45.09
N PHE A 30 2.34 -14.29 -44.69
CA PHE A 30 1.05 -13.65 -44.89
C PHE A 30 1.21 -12.42 -45.77
N PRO A 31 0.38 -12.26 -46.82
CA PRO A 31 0.51 -11.16 -47.75
C PRO A 31 0.00 -9.84 -47.18
N ASP A 32 0.77 -8.82 -47.49
CA ASP A 32 0.51 -7.41 -47.28
C ASP A 32 -0.82 -6.97 -47.95
N SER A 33 -1.77 -6.46 -47.19
CA SER A 33 -2.92 -5.74 -47.75
C SER A 33 -3.47 -4.73 -46.76
N GLY A 34 -3.08 -3.46 -46.97
CA GLY A 34 -3.84 -2.24 -46.85
C GLY A 34 -4.47 -1.81 -45.48
N PRO A 35 -4.57 -0.48 -45.26
CA PRO A 35 -4.91 0.07 -43.95
C PRO A 35 -6.42 -0.01 -43.70
N SER A 36 -6.87 -0.89 -42.84
CA SER A 36 -8.21 -0.82 -42.31
C SER A 36 -8.17 -0.16 -40.91
N HIS A 37 -8.87 0.95 -40.80
CA HIS A 37 -9.21 1.61 -39.57
C HIS A 37 -9.93 0.61 -38.63
N ALA A 38 -9.19 -0.01 -37.73
CA ALA A 38 -9.74 -0.82 -36.66
C ALA A 38 -9.61 -0.03 -35.36
N TYR A 39 -10.73 0.26 -34.77
CA TYR A 39 -10.91 0.80 -33.43
C TYR A 39 -9.89 0.18 -32.49
N GLY A 40 -8.96 1.02 -31.98
CA GLY A 40 -7.88 0.61 -31.12
C GLY A 40 -8.36 0.13 -29.76
N GLN A 41 -8.67 -1.13 -29.64
CA GLN A 41 -8.57 -1.81 -28.37
C GLN A 41 -7.06 -1.92 -28.07
N ARG A 42 -6.54 -0.97 -27.30
CA ARG A 42 -5.22 -1.13 -26.68
C ARG A 42 -5.33 -2.32 -25.74
N PHE A 43 -4.87 -3.47 -26.17
CA PHE A 43 -4.57 -4.55 -25.25
C PHE A 43 -3.53 -4.00 -24.28
N PRO A 44 -3.75 -4.15 -22.95
CA PRO A 44 -2.77 -3.72 -21.97
C PRO A 44 -1.41 -4.34 -22.33
N SER A 45 -0.39 -3.51 -22.53
CA SER A 45 0.95 -4.04 -22.75
C SER A 45 1.39 -4.71 -21.44
N PRO A 46 1.76 -6.01 -21.47
CA PRO A 46 2.24 -6.68 -20.29
C PRO A 46 3.45 -5.92 -19.72
N MET A 47 3.51 -5.82 -18.40
CA MET A 47 4.60 -5.16 -17.71
C MET A 47 5.89 -5.96 -17.90
N THR A 48 6.95 -5.29 -18.31
CA THR A 48 8.28 -5.91 -18.45
C THR A 48 8.94 -6.10 -17.07
N PRO A 49 9.92 -7.03 -16.95
CA PRO A 49 10.68 -7.16 -15.70
C PRO A 49 11.40 -5.87 -15.26
N ALA A 50 11.81 -5.03 -16.22
CA ALA A 50 12.43 -3.73 -15.92
C ALA A 50 11.40 -2.76 -15.30
N GLU A 51 10.18 -2.69 -15.83
CA GLU A 51 9.09 -1.88 -15.29
C GLU A 51 8.64 -2.39 -13.92
N TYR A 52 8.64 -3.72 -13.70
CA TYR A 52 8.38 -4.30 -12.38
C TYR A 52 9.43 -3.85 -11.35
N ASN A 53 10.73 -3.97 -11.68
CA ASN A 53 11.79 -3.53 -10.79
C ASN A 53 11.68 -2.03 -10.50
N HIS A 54 11.36 -1.22 -11.51
CA HIS A 54 11.10 0.20 -11.32
C HIS A 54 9.91 0.47 -10.38
N ALA A 55 8.84 -0.31 -10.48
CA ALA A 55 7.70 -0.22 -9.57
C ALA A 55 8.09 -0.61 -8.12
N VAL A 56 8.98 -1.59 -7.93
CA VAL A 56 9.55 -1.93 -6.62
C VAL A 56 10.29 -0.74 -6.04
N ASP A 57 11.25 -0.18 -6.79
CA ASP A 57 12.08 0.94 -6.34
C ASP A 57 11.24 2.19 -6.00
N GLN A 58 10.18 2.44 -6.76
CA GLN A 58 9.33 3.62 -6.57
C GLN A 58 8.31 3.49 -5.44
N HIS A 59 7.77 2.30 -5.21
CA HIS A 59 6.57 2.15 -4.39
C HIS A 59 6.75 1.34 -3.10
N ALA A 60 7.84 0.57 -2.96
CA ALA A 60 8.05 -0.28 -1.77
C ALA A 60 8.03 0.52 -0.46
N ASP A 61 8.73 1.64 -0.43
CA ASP A 61 8.80 2.55 0.71
C ASP A 61 7.43 3.15 1.08
N GLY A 62 6.65 3.57 0.07
CA GLY A 62 5.30 4.12 0.28
C GLY A 62 4.37 3.08 0.87
N ILE A 63 4.38 1.87 0.32
CA ILE A 63 3.55 0.75 0.82
C ILE A 63 3.97 0.36 2.23
N TYR A 64 5.29 0.30 2.51
CA TYR A 64 5.80 -0.01 3.85
C TYR A 64 5.33 1.03 4.88
N ARG A 65 5.49 2.34 4.59
CA ARG A 65 5.02 3.41 5.50
C ARG A 65 3.51 3.35 5.72
N PHE A 66 2.74 3.11 4.66
CA PHE A 66 1.29 2.97 4.74
C PHE A 66 0.90 1.78 5.63
N ALA A 67 1.52 0.62 5.41
CA ALA A 67 1.28 -0.59 6.19
C ALA A 67 1.71 -0.42 7.65
N LEU A 68 2.90 0.13 7.91
CA LEU A 68 3.42 0.36 9.25
C LEU A 68 2.52 1.29 10.07
N LYS A 69 2.09 2.42 9.49
CA LYS A 69 1.17 3.34 10.17
C LYS A 69 -0.22 2.76 10.38
N HIS A 70 -0.63 1.81 9.55
CA HIS A 70 -1.92 1.14 9.68
C HIS A 70 -1.88 0.00 10.72
N LEU A 71 -0.89 -0.87 10.65
CA LEU A 71 -0.78 -2.10 11.47
C LEU A 71 -0.02 -1.88 12.77
N ARG A 72 0.95 -0.93 12.79
CA ARG A 72 1.86 -0.65 13.91
C ARG A 72 2.76 -1.84 14.28
N ASP A 73 3.01 -2.70 13.32
CA ASP A 73 3.86 -3.87 13.43
C ASP A 73 4.79 -3.90 12.21
N GLU A 74 6.10 -3.92 12.47
CA GLU A 74 7.11 -3.86 11.42
C GLU A 74 7.16 -5.14 10.58
N ASP A 75 6.98 -6.28 11.21
CA ASP A 75 7.07 -7.57 10.53
C ASP A 75 5.83 -7.79 9.66
N LEU A 76 4.64 -7.50 10.18
CA LEU A 76 3.41 -7.49 9.37
C LEU A 76 3.49 -6.46 8.24
N ALA A 77 4.09 -5.29 8.46
CA ALA A 77 4.25 -4.30 7.39
C ALA A 77 5.17 -4.80 6.27
N LYS A 78 6.26 -5.49 6.62
CA LYS A 78 7.15 -6.13 5.63
C LYS A 78 6.44 -7.24 4.86
N ASP A 79 5.64 -8.06 5.54
CA ASP A 79 4.86 -9.12 4.91
C ASP A 79 3.83 -8.56 3.91
N VAL A 80 3.16 -7.45 4.27
CA VAL A 80 2.24 -6.75 3.35
C VAL A 80 2.96 -6.27 2.09
N VAL A 81 4.16 -5.72 2.23
CA VAL A 81 4.98 -5.30 1.08
C VAL A 81 5.31 -6.50 0.20
N GLN A 82 5.86 -7.56 0.78
CA GLN A 82 6.24 -8.76 0.03
C GLN A 82 5.06 -9.38 -0.69
N GLU A 83 3.94 -9.57 0.00
CA GLU A 83 2.72 -10.14 -0.57
C GLU A 83 2.15 -9.28 -1.71
N SER A 84 2.19 -7.94 -1.56
CA SER A 84 1.70 -7.02 -2.60
C SER A 84 2.52 -7.13 -3.88
N PHE A 85 3.84 -7.19 -3.77
CA PHE A 85 4.71 -7.35 -4.92
C PHE A 85 4.68 -8.78 -5.50
N ALA A 86 4.54 -9.80 -4.67
CA ALA A 86 4.35 -11.18 -5.14
C ALA A 86 3.08 -11.30 -5.98
N ARG A 87 1.97 -10.70 -5.54
CA ARG A 87 0.71 -10.67 -6.31
C ARG A 87 0.83 -9.86 -7.60
N LEU A 88 1.55 -8.74 -7.60
CA LEU A 88 1.83 -8.00 -8.82
C LEU A 88 2.64 -8.85 -9.80
N TRP A 89 3.67 -9.56 -9.33
CA TRP A 89 4.48 -10.44 -10.16
C TRP A 89 3.67 -11.56 -10.82
N THR A 90 2.75 -12.17 -10.08
CA THR A 90 1.88 -13.22 -10.65
C THR A 90 0.92 -12.70 -11.71
N ARG A 91 0.68 -11.40 -11.76
CA ARG A 91 -0.23 -10.72 -12.70
C ARG A 91 0.49 -9.72 -13.61
N VAL A 92 1.80 -9.84 -13.74
CA VAL A 92 2.62 -8.93 -14.54
C VAL A 92 2.14 -8.83 -15.99
N ASP A 93 1.59 -9.91 -16.53
CA ASP A 93 1.02 -9.96 -17.88
C ASP A 93 -0.36 -9.26 -18.02
N GLN A 94 -1.00 -8.90 -16.91
CA GLN A 94 -2.36 -8.34 -16.87
C GLN A 94 -2.39 -6.88 -16.38
N VAL A 95 -1.33 -6.42 -15.72
CA VAL A 95 -1.26 -5.09 -15.12
C VAL A 95 -0.34 -4.22 -15.96
N GLU A 96 -0.87 -3.09 -16.41
CA GLU A 96 -0.07 -2.06 -17.09
C GLU A 96 0.85 -1.36 -16.08
N ALA A 97 2.06 -0.99 -16.51
CA ALA A 97 3.05 -0.31 -15.65
C ALA A 97 2.49 0.98 -15.00
N VAL A 98 1.69 1.75 -15.75
CA VAL A 98 1.05 2.98 -15.25
C VAL A 98 0.03 2.72 -14.14
N LYS A 99 -0.52 1.52 -14.05
CA LYS A 99 -1.49 1.11 -13.02
C LYS A 99 -0.84 0.39 -11.83
N ALA A 100 0.48 0.17 -11.88
CA ALA A 100 1.20 -0.57 -10.85
C ALA A 100 0.99 0.04 -9.45
N LYS A 101 1.11 1.37 -9.31
CA LYS A 101 0.89 2.06 -8.04
C LYS A 101 -0.50 1.76 -7.46
N SER A 102 -1.55 1.99 -8.23
CA SER A 102 -2.93 1.77 -7.78
C SER A 102 -3.17 0.30 -7.43
N TYR A 103 -2.70 -0.63 -8.27
CA TYR A 103 -2.79 -2.06 -8.01
C TYR A 103 -2.11 -2.48 -6.70
N LEU A 104 -0.89 -1.99 -6.46
CA LEU A 104 -0.10 -2.29 -5.27
C LEU A 104 -0.79 -1.78 -4.00
N PHE A 105 -1.25 -0.53 -3.98
CA PHE A 105 -1.94 0.03 -2.81
C PHE A 105 -3.31 -0.62 -2.57
N THR A 106 -4.05 -0.99 -3.63
CA THR A 106 -5.27 -1.80 -3.50
C THR A 106 -4.98 -3.15 -2.86
N THR A 107 -3.93 -3.82 -3.34
CA THR A 107 -3.53 -5.12 -2.81
C THR A 107 -3.08 -5.02 -1.36
N ALA A 108 -2.23 -4.04 -1.03
CA ALA A 108 -1.78 -3.78 0.33
C ALA A 108 -2.96 -3.49 1.27
N HIS A 109 -3.92 -2.65 0.85
CA HIS A 109 -5.11 -2.38 1.64
C HIS A 109 -5.91 -3.65 1.94
N HIS A 110 -6.15 -4.51 0.95
CA HIS A 110 -6.87 -5.76 1.15
C HIS A 110 -6.12 -6.72 2.09
N VAL A 111 -4.80 -6.87 1.92
CA VAL A 111 -3.97 -7.70 2.81
C VAL A 111 -4.06 -7.19 4.24
N MET A 112 -3.92 -5.89 4.47
CA MET A 112 -4.02 -5.29 5.81
C MET A 112 -5.40 -5.46 6.44
N VAL A 113 -6.48 -5.28 5.68
CA VAL A 113 -7.85 -5.51 6.18
C VAL A 113 -8.04 -6.97 6.59
N ASP A 114 -7.50 -7.91 5.82
CA ASP A 114 -7.55 -9.32 6.15
C ASP A 114 -6.74 -9.66 7.40
N GLU A 115 -5.55 -9.06 7.59
CA GLU A 115 -4.75 -9.24 8.80
C GLU A 115 -5.45 -8.68 10.05
N VAL A 116 -5.98 -7.47 9.99
CA VAL A 116 -6.78 -6.90 11.09
C VAL A 116 -7.99 -7.79 11.43
N ARG A 117 -8.65 -8.36 10.43
CA ARG A 117 -9.78 -9.26 10.64
C ARG A 117 -9.37 -10.60 11.27
N LYS A 118 -8.21 -11.14 10.90
CA LYS A 118 -7.63 -12.34 11.53
C LYS A 118 -7.24 -12.05 12.97
N GLY A 119 -6.51 -10.97 13.22
CA GLY A 119 -6.15 -10.51 14.56
C GLY A 119 -7.36 -10.32 15.46
N GLY A 120 -8.41 -9.67 15.00
CA GLY A 120 -9.66 -9.49 15.74
C GLY A 120 -10.41 -10.79 16.06
N ARG A 121 -10.13 -11.90 15.38
CA ARG A 121 -10.62 -13.23 15.76
C ARG A 121 -9.72 -13.90 16.81
N SER A 122 -8.41 -13.64 16.76
CA SER A 122 -7.43 -14.19 17.70
C SER A 122 -7.48 -13.48 19.05
N THR A 123 -7.69 -12.16 19.07
CA THR A 123 -7.76 -11.34 20.30
C THR A 123 -9.01 -11.62 21.15
N ARG A 124 -9.92 -12.45 20.68
CA ARG A 124 -10.97 -12.98 21.57
C ARG A 124 -10.43 -14.01 22.56
N MET A 125 -9.18 -14.39 22.46
CA MET A 125 -8.54 -15.39 23.32
C MET A 125 -7.28 -14.91 24.06
N GLU A 126 -6.67 -13.76 23.68
CA GLU A 126 -5.54 -13.21 24.43
C GLU A 126 -5.53 -11.68 24.33
N ASP A 127 -5.65 -11.02 25.49
CA ASP A 127 -5.41 -9.59 25.67
C ASP A 127 -3.90 -9.30 25.41
N HIS A 128 -3.55 -8.90 24.21
CA HIS A 128 -2.26 -8.26 23.92
C HIS A 128 -2.42 -6.77 23.66
N HIS A 129 -2.82 -6.06 24.70
CA HIS A 129 -2.54 -4.64 24.88
C HIS A 129 -1.20 -4.53 25.64
N ASP A 130 -0.08 -4.73 24.98
CA ASP A 130 1.16 -4.24 25.56
C ASP A 130 2.31 -4.20 24.55
N HIS A 131 2.47 -3.10 23.82
CA HIS A 131 3.75 -2.66 23.30
C HIS A 131 3.72 -1.19 22.90
N LEU A 132 3.55 -0.30 23.89
CA LEU A 132 4.10 1.06 23.84
C LEU A 132 4.22 1.58 25.28
N ARG A 133 5.20 1.02 26.00
CA ARG A 133 5.80 1.70 27.14
C ARG A 133 7.22 2.04 26.77
N THR A 134 7.38 3.12 26.05
CA THR A 134 8.68 3.80 26.07
C THR A 134 8.61 4.80 27.20
N THR A 135 9.18 4.40 28.35
CA THR A 135 9.50 5.30 29.45
C THR A 135 10.69 6.15 29.02
N SER A 136 10.41 7.30 28.45
CA SER A 136 11.34 8.42 28.48
C SER A 136 10.55 9.67 28.83
N GLN A 137 11.04 10.35 29.84
CA GLN A 137 10.52 11.61 30.41
C GLN A 137 10.81 12.82 29.49
N ASP A 138 10.99 12.58 28.21
CA ASP A 138 11.11 13.61 27.18
C ASP A 138 9.75 13.84 26.57
N GLN A 139 9.45 15.10 26.21
CA GLN A 139 8.22 15.46 25.49
C GLN A 139 8.03 14.50 24.32
N PRO A 140 6.84 13.90 24.16
CA PRO A 140 6.61 12.92 23.11
C PRO A 140 6.89 13.57 21.76
N ASP A 141 7.68 12.92 20.91
CA ASP A 141 7.93 13.39 19.56
C ASP A 141 6.59 13.51 18.82
N LEU A 142 6.43 14.57 18.07
CA LEU A 142 5.23 14.82 17.24
C LEU A 142 4.82 13.58 16.42
N LYS A 143 5.80 12.79 16.00
CA LYS A 143 5.59 11.52 15.30
C LYS A 143 4.89 10.50 16.19
N GLU A 144 5.31 10.33 17.42
CA GLU A 144 4.71 9.39 18.38
C GLU A 144 3.25 9.80 18.71
N VAL A 145 3.04 11.10 18.90
CA VAL A 145 1.70 11.66 19.12
C VAL A 145 0.78 11.37 17.94
N LEU A 146 1.26 11.58 16.71
CA LEU A 146 0.50 11.33 15.51
C LEU A 146 0.20 9.83 15.33
N ASP A 147 1.17 8.96 15.58
CA ASP A 147 1.02 7.51 15.48
C ASP A 147 0.05 6.97 16.56
N ALA A 148 0.06 7.55 17.76
CA ALA A 148 -0.92 7.27 18.80
C ALA A 148 -2.33 7.73 18.39
N ALA A 149 -2.45 8.95 17.87
CA ALA A 149 -3.72 9.47 17.39
C ALA A 149 -4.31 8.61 16.25
N LEU A 150 -3.50 8.22 15.28
CA LEU A 150 -3.92 7.32 14.19
C LEU A 150 -4.41 5.97 14.72
N ALA A 151 -3.83 5.47 15.82
CA ALA A 151 -4.24 4.22 16.42
C ALA A 151 -5.66 4.25 16.99
N THR A 152 -6.15 5.41 17.41
CA THR A 152 -7.52 5.57 17.95
C THR A 152 -8.58 5.46 16.85
N LEU A 153 -8.21 5.64 15.59
CA LEU A 153 -9.16 5.60 14.48
C LEU A 153 -9.59 4.16 14.17
N PRO A 154 -10.87 3.95 13.83
CA PRO A 154 -11.31 2.70 13.18
C PRO A 154 -10.46 2.41 11.94
N ALA A 155 -10.14 1.13 11.70
CA ALA A 155 -9.23 0.71 10.62
C ALA A 155 -9.56 1.34 9.26
N ILE A 156 -10.84 1.35 8.86
CA ILE A 156 -11.25 1.94 7.57
C ILE A 156 -11.04 3.46 7.52
N GLN A 157 -11.28 4.19 8.60
CA GLN A 157 -11.04 5.63 8.65
C GLN A 157 -9.55 5.92 8.61
N ARG A 158 -8.73 5.13 9.31
CA ARG A 158 -7.28 5.21 9.26
C ARG A 158 -6.77 5.00 7.84
N SER A 159 -7.24 3.96 7.14
CA SER A 159 -6.85 3.69 5.75
C SER A 159 -7.14 4.89 4.83
N VAL A 160 -8.37 5.43 4.85
CA VAL A 160 -8.73 6.52 3.92
C VAL A 160 -8.00 7.83 4.23
N VAL A 161 -7.72 8.12 5.52
CA VAL A 161 -6.92 9.28 5.92
C VAL A 161 -5.47 9.11 5.44
N LEU A 162 -4.85 7.96 5.66
CA LEU A 162 -3.48 7.70 5.21
C LEU A 162 -3.36 7.75 3.69
N LEU A 163 -4.30 7.17 2.95
CA LEU A 163 -4.31 7.24 1.48
C LEU A 163 -4.45 8.68 0.98
N ARG A 164 -5.25 9.51 1.65
CA ARG A 164 -5.44 10.91 1.26
C ARG A 164 -4.25 11.78 1.65
N ASP A 165 -3.84 11.73 2.91
CA ASP A 165 -2.94 12.72 3.51
C ASP A 165 -1.47 12.31 3.43
N LEU A 166 -1.16 11.00 3.40
CA LEU A 166 0.19 10.49 3.27
C LEU A 166 0.55 10.20 1.80
N GLU A 167 -0.35 9.57 1.05
CA GLU A 167 -0.08 9.09 -0.31
C GLU A 167 -0.64 9.99 -1.42
N GLY A 168 -1.51 10.95 -1.06
CA GLY A 168 -2.01 11.99 -1.97
C GLY A 168 -3.10 11.55 -2.95
N TYR A 169 -3.74 10.40 -2.75
CA TYR A 169 -4.82 9.92 -3.61
C TYR A 169 -6.03 10.86 -3.60
N THR A 170 -6.71 10.97 -4.74
CA THR A 170 -7.99 11.65 -4.84
C THR A 170 -9.11 10.86 -4.16
N TYR A 171 -10.24 11.48 -3.89
CA TYR A 171 -11.38 10.78 -3.27
C TYR A 171 -11.93 9.67 -4.17
N GLU A 172 -11.91 9.90 -5.48
CA GLU A 172 -12.33 8.95 -6.50
C GLU A 172 -11.41 7.73 -6.52
N GLU A 173 -10.11 7.94 -6.54
CA GLU A 173 -9.11 6.86 -6.47
C GLU A 173 -9.20 6.08 -5.16
N ILE A 174 -9.43 6.75 -4.03
CA ILE A 174 -9.64 6.08 -2.73
C ILE A 174 -10.92 5.23 -2.77
N ALA A 175 -11.98 5.71 -3.40
CA ALA A 175 -13.22 4.96 -3.54
C ALA A 175 -12.99 3.66 -4.33
N GLU A 176 -12.29 3.74 -5.47
CA GLU A 176 -11.91 2.57 -6.27
C GLU A 176 -11.00 1.60 -5.50
N LEU A 177 -9.98 2.14 -4.81
CA LEU A 177 -8.97 1.37 -4.08
C LEU A 177 -9.56 0.61 -2.88
N THR A 178 -10.50 1.23 -2.15
CA THR A 178 -11.08 0.68 -0.93
C THR A 178 -12.42 -0.04 -1.14
N GLY A 179 -13.03 0.11 -2.32
CA GLY A 179 -14.38 -0.40 -2.61
C GLY A 179 -15.50 0.39 -1.92
N LEU A 180 -15.19 1.57 -1.38
CA LEU A 180 -16.18 2.46 -0.77
C LEU A 180 -16.84 3.36 -1.82
N ASN A 181 -18.07 3.83 -1.54
CA ASN A 181 -18.62 4.89 -2.38
C ASN A 181 -18.04 6.27 -2.01
N LEU A 182 -18.05 7.20 -2.96
CA LEU A 182 -17.48 8.54 -2.78
C LEU A 182 -18.03 9.32 -1.57
N PRO A 183 -19.34 9.31 -1.25
CA PRO A 183 -19.85 9.91 -0.02
C PRO A 183 -19.26 9.30 1.25
N GLN A 184 -19.09 7.97 1.29
CA GLN A 184 -18.46 7.29 2.44
C GLN A 184 -17.01 7.73 2.61
N VAL A 185 -16.23 7.81 1.53
CA VAL A 185 -14.83 8.29 1.58
C VAL A 185 -14.78 9.69 2.19
N LYS A 186 -15.61 10.62 1.70
CA LYS A 186 -15.67 11.99 2.24
C LYS A 186 -16.00 12.03 3.73
N VAL A 187 -17.00 11.27 4.14
CA VAL A 187 -17.42 11.19 5.55
C VAL A 187 -16.33 10.57 6.43
N TYR A 188 -15.68 9.52 5.98
CA TYR A 188 -14.64 8.85 6.78
C TYR A 188 -13.38 9.70 6.91
N ILE A 189 -12.96 10.40 5.86
CA ILE A 189 -11.86 11.37 5.94
C ILE A 189 -12.20 12.50 6.91
N TYR A 190 -13.42 13.07 6.80
CA TYR A 190 -13.85 14.14 7.71
C TYR A 190 -13.84 13.68 9.18
N ARG A 191 -14.46 12.53 9.48
CA ARG A 191 -14.52 11.96 10.84
C ARG A 191 -13.12 11.63 11.36
N GLY A 192 -12.27 11.03 10.53
CA GLY A 192 -10.89 10.69 10.90
C GLY A 192 -10.10 11.94 11.26
N ARG A 193 -10.13 12.97 10.42
CA ARG A 193 -9.43 14.25 10.70
C ARG A 193 -9.98 14.97 11.93
N THR A 194 -11.29 14.91 12.16
CA THR A 194 -11.91 15.49 13.37
C THR A 194 -11.41 14.78 14.62
N ALA A 195 -11.42 13.45 14.62
CA ALA A 195 -10.91 12.67 15.75
C ALA A 195 -9.43 12.90 16.03
N LEU A 196 -8.59 12.98 14.97
CA LEU A 196 -7.17 13.32 15.11
C LEU A 196 -6.98 14.71 15.73
N LYS A 197 -7.74 15.71 15.26
CA LYS A 197 -7.69 17.06 15.80
C LYS A 197 -8.09 17.10 17.28
N GLU A 198 -9.15 16.39 17.66
CA GLU A 198 -9.61 16.30 19.05
C GLU A 198 -8.56 15.62 19.94
N TYR A 199 -7.95 14.53 19.48
CA TYR A 199 -6.91 13.83 20.22
C TYR A 199 -5.69 14.72 20.46
N ILE A 200 -5.19 15.42 19.43
CA ILE A 200 -4.03 16.32 19.52
C ILE A 200 -4.37 17.52 20.40
N GLY A 201 -5.55 18.10 20.24
CA GLY A 201 -5.97 19.25 21.05
C GLY A 201 -6.18 18.94 22.54
N GLN A 202 -6.46 17.70 22.90
CA GLN A 202 -6.49 17.27 24.30
C GLN A 202 -5.10 17.19 24.92
N LEU A 203 -4.07 16.91 24.15
CA LEU A 203 -2.67 16.88 24.62
C LEU A 203 -2.14 18.29 24.88
N ASP A 204 -2.49 19.28 24.04
CA ASP A 204 -2.12 20.70 24.23
C ASP A 204 -2.72 21.30 25.52
N LEU A 205 -3.77 20.71 26.08
CA LEU A 205 -4.40 21.13 27.34
C LEU A 205 -3.75 20.52 28.58
N VAL A 206 -2.88 19.55 28.41
CA VAL A 206 -2.22 18.80 29.51
C VAL A 206 -0.74 19.16 29.63
N LEU A 207 -0.17 19.84 28.64
CA LEU A 207 1.18 20.38 28.63
C LEU A 207 1.19 21.85 29.03
#